data_0f0df4473e8a7b8fbda5934587f14ac3
#
_entry.id   0f0df4473e8a7b8fbda5934587f14ac3
#
_cell.length_a   1.000
_cell.length_b   1.000
_cell.length_c   1.000
_cell.angle_alpha   90.00
_cell.angle_beta   90.00
_cell.angle_gamma   90.00
#
_symmetry.space_group_name_H-M   'P 1'
#
loop_
_entity.id
_entity.type
_entity.pdbx_description
1 polymer ?
#
loop_
_entity_poly.entity_id
_entity_poly.type
_entity_poly.pdbx_seq_one_letter_code
_entity_poly.pdbx_strand_id
1 'polypeptide(L)'
;MRNFLIGLAIVAAIGGYLFSQYWYYVPGIISAIADPVGENQPVTWQKGPAESSGDSRPPNIVLIVADDLGFNDITFYRGGIAGGSVPTPSINSIANEGLHFTNGYTGNGTCAPSRAALLTGRFATRVGFEFTPATPEFAQLVAGEGYIAENAVDYPPSDELGLPGSELTLPEMLDQRGYHSVALGKWHLGGGKGMTPTEQGFDEFLGFLPGGAMFMEEGDSQVVNSKQDFDPIDKFLWANLKYAVRFNDGDRFKPDSHMTDYLSRQAVRVIEDNRNRPFFLYLAYNAPHTPLQAEKDDYDALHHIADHTERTYAAMIRGLDRGIGDVLGALESHGLSDNTVVIFTSDNGGAGYVGLPDLNKPYRGWKITFFEGGIHTPYFIRWPAKIPAGGQYDSAVAHVDIFSTALAAAGVKLPQDRIIDGVNVLEYALQNPQPPLSRPLFWRTGGYKVVLQDGWKLQLQEQNDKTWLFNLNQDPTEQVNLSLGEEHSKKLKTLRATLYELDSQMAEPLWPTLIESPIAVDYTIDKLPDTAYETIIWSN
;
A
#
# COMPACT_ATOMS: atom_id res chain seq x y z
N MET A 1 48.25 14.97 -32.23
CA MET A 1 46.96 14.52 -32.78
C MET A 1 46.61 13.06 -32.37
N ARG A 2 47.49 12.07 -32.64
CA ARG A 2 47.26 10.65 -32.30
C ARG A 2 47.01 10.41 -30.78
N ASN A 3 47.84 10.99 -29.91
CA ASN A 3 47.66 10.84 -28.47
C ASN A 3 46.41 11.55 -27.93
N PHE A 4 45.97 12.66 -28.56
CA PHE A 4 44.73 13.34 -28.20
C PHE A 4 43.49 12.50 -28.60
N LEU A 5 43.51 11.88 -29.78
CA LEU A 5 42.43 10.98 -30.22
C LEU A 5 42.35 9.71 -29.38
N ILE A 6 43.49 9.15 -28.94
CA ILE A 6 43.53 8.03 -28.01
C ILE A 6 42.93 8.44 -26.64
N GLY A 7 43.31 9.62 -26.14
CA GLY A 7 42.74 10.15 -24.88
C GLY A 7 41.23 10.33 -24.97
N LEU A 8 40.73 10.90 -26.09
CA LEU A 8 39.29 11.06 -26.29
C LEU A 8 38.53 9.71 -26.37
N ALA A 9 39.13 8.72 -27.06
CA ALA A 9 38.55 7.37 -27.16
C ALA A 9 38.50 6.66 -25.78
N ILE A 10 39.53 6.84 -24.95
CA ILE A 10 39.53 6.30 -23.56
C ILE A 10 38.46 6.97 -22.72
N VAL A 11 38.32 8.29 -22.79
CA VAL A 11 37.27 9.03 -22.05
C VAL A 11 35.88 8.61 -22.51
N ALA A 12 35.67 8.46 -23.84
CA ALA A 12 34.41 7.97 -24.39
C ALA A 12 34.09 6.53 -23.95
N ALA A 13 35.10 5.64 -23.93
CA ALA A 13 34.94 4.27 -23.48
C ALA A 13 34.60 4.18 -21.99
N ILE A 14 35.32 4.97 -21.14
CA ILE A 14 35.00 5.06 -19.72
C ILE A 14 33.62 5.67 -19.50
N GLY A 15 33.27 6.74 -20.21
CA GLY A 15 31.93 7.35 -20.15
C GLY A 15 30.84 6.38 -20.57
N GLY A 16 31.04 5.64 -21.67
CA GLY A 16 30.11 4.60 -22.11
C GLY A 16 29.96 3.46 -21.10
N TYR A 17 31.07 3.01 -20.52
CA TYR A 17 31.05 2.00 -19.47
C TYR A 17 30.30 2.49 -18.21
N LEU A 18 30.61 3.69 -17.72
CA LEU A 18 29.91 4.25 -16.56
C LEU A 18 28.41 4.43 -16.85
N PHE A 19 28.07 4.94 -18.04
CA PHE A 19 26.66 5.06 -18.44
C PHE A 19 25.97 3.69 -18.46
N SER A 20 26.59 2.65 -18.98
CA SER A 20 26.01 1.30 -18.99
C SER A 20 25.76 0.71 -17.59
N GLN A 21 26.48 1.18 -16.56
CA GLN A 21 26.32 0.73 -15.17
C GLN A 21 25.33 1.59 -14.39
N TYR A 22 25.20 2.89 -14.70
CA TYR A 22 24.48 3.87 -13.87
C TYR A 22 23.38 4.62 -14.60
N TRP A 23 22.96 4.17 -15.79
CA TRP A 23 21.92 4.84 -16.59
C TRP A 23 20.60 5.03 -15.85
N TYR A 24 20.26 4.13 -14.91
CA TYR A 24 19.05 4.18 -14.10
C TYR A 24 19.02 5.31 -13.07
N TYR A 25 20.11 6.06 -12.90
CA TYR A 25 20.13 7.32 -12.13
C TYR A 25 19.57 8.52 -12.92
N VAL A 26 19.50 8.41 -14.24
CA VAL A 26 19.11 9.53 -15.12
C VAL A 26 17.73 10.09 -14.78
N PRO A 27 16.68 9.28 -14.55
CA PRO A 27 15.35 9.80 -14.16
C PRO A 27 15.40 10.66 -12.89
N GLY A 28 16.14 10.22 -11.87
CA GLY A 28 16.29 10.96 -10.60
C GLY A 28 17.04 12.27 -10.77
N ILE A 29 18.03 12.33 -11.68
CA ILE A 29 18.75 13.57 -12.01
C ILE A 29 17.83 14.53 -12.75
N ILE A 30 17.08 14.05 -13.73
CA ILE A 30 16.11 14.87 -14.48
C ILE A 30 15.04 15.42 -13.53
N SER A 31 14.47 14.57 -12.68
CA SER A 31 13.50 14.99 -11.67
C SER A 31 14.04 16.05 -10.72
N ALA A 32 15.30 15.92 -10.29
CA ALA A 32 15.93 16.90 -9.39
C ALA A 32 16.13 18.28 -10.05
N ILE A 33 16.28 18.32 -11.38
CA ILE A 33 16.42 19.57 -12.14
C ILE A 33 15.06 20.19 -12.45
N ALA A 34 14.09 19.36 -12.86
CA ALA A 34 12.77 19.81 -13.29
C ALA A 34 11.86 20.23 -12.11
N ASP A 35 11.97 19.53 -10.99
CA ASP A 35 11.20 19.77 -9.76
C ASP A 35 12.14 19.69 -8.55
N PRO A 36 12.93 20.74 -8.26
CA PRO A 36 13.93 20.74 -7.19
C PRO A 36 13.27 20.70 -5.82
N VAL A 37 14.01 20.15 -4.84
CA VAL A 37 13.56 20.09 -3.44
C VAL A 37 14.10 21.32 -2.72
N GLY A 38 13.20 22.17 -2.21
CA GLY A 38 13.53 23.33 -1.38
C GLY A 38 13.89 22.95 0.06
N GLU A 39 14.32 23.97 0.82
CA GLU A 39 14.53 23.83 2.26
C GLU A 39 13.18 23.65 3.00
N ASN A 40 13.25 23.22 4.26
CA ASN A 40 12.07 23.07 5.11
C ASN A 40 11.25 24.36 5.17
N GLN A 41 9.95 24.24 5.13
CA GLN A 41 9.02 25.35 5.31
C GLN A 41 7.88 24.96 6.26
N PRO A 42 7.34 25.95 7.02
CA PRO A 42 6.24 25.69 7.93
C PRO A 42 4.96 25.35 7.15
N VAL A 43 4.26 24.32 7.60
CA VAL A 43 2.91 23.97 7.12
C VAL A 43 1.88 24.61 8.03
N THR A 44 0.88 25.27 7.43
CA THR A 44 -0.24 25.87 8.16
C THR A 44 -1.53 25.24 7.69
N TRP A 45 -2.13 24.45 8.55
CA TRP A 45 -3.40 23.78 8.31
C TRP A 45 -4.59 24.74 8.45
N GLN A 46 -5.65 24.50 7.68
CA GLN A 46 -6.89 25.23 7.81
C GLN A 46 -7.58 24.88 9.13
N LYS A 47 -7.75 25.85 10.00
CA LYS A 47 -8.41 25.66 11.29
C LYS A 47 -9.92 25.50 11.12
N GLY A 48 -10.49 24.55 11.82
CA GLY A 48 -11.91 24.40 11.98
C GLY A 48 -12.54 25.52 12.83
N PRO A 49 -13.87 25.51 13.03
CA PRO A 49 -14.57 26.49 13.83
C PRO A 49 -14.11 26.47 15.30
N ALA A 50 -14.21 27.60 15.97
CA ALA A 50 -13.82 27.75 17.38
C ALA A 50 -14.67 26.87 18.32
N GLU A 51 -15.94 26.62 17.96
CA GLU A 51 -16.89 25.82 18.75
C GLU A 51 -17.42 24.64 17.92
N SER A 52 -17.74 23.55 18.59
CA SER A 52 -18.32 22.37 17.96
C SER A 52 -19.78 22.60 17.58
N SER A 53 -20.23 21.99 16.48
CA SER A 53 -21.62 22.01 16.01
C SER A 53 -22.62 21.25 16.90
N GLY A 54 -22.18 20.66 18.02
CA GLY A 54 -23.02 19.95 19.00
C GLY A 54 -23.08 18.43 18.79
N ASP A 55 -23.96 17.76 19.56
CA ASP A 55 -24.01 16.29 19.70
C ASP A 55 -24.47 15.51 18.46
N SER A 56 -24.98 16.19 17.42
CA SER A 56 -25.43 15.55 16.15
C SER A 56 -24.35 15.43 15.08
N ARG A 57 -23.10 15.70 15.43
CA ARG A 57 -21.95 15.65 14.52
C ARG A 57 -21.68 14.19 14.09
N PRO A 58 -21.51 13.90 12.78
CA PRO A 58 -21.08 12.59 12.33
C PRO A 58 -19.67 12.26 12.90
N PRO A 59 -19.28 10.96 13.00
CA PRO A 59 -17.97 10.59 13.53
C PRO A 59 -16.85 11.15 12.67
N ASN A 60 -15.68 11.41 13.27
CA ASN A 60 -14.48 11.57 12.48
C ASN A 60 -14.08 10.23 11.88
N ILE A 61 -13.31 10.25 10.80
CA ILE A 61 -12.78 9.06 10.17
C ILE A 61 -11.27 9.22 10.04
N VAL A 62 -10.51 8.30 10.59
CA VAL A 62 -9.05 8.21 10.48
C VAL A 62 -8.71 6.89 9.82
N LEU A 63 -8.22 6.94 8.60
CA LEU A 63 -7.80 5.78 7.83
C LEU A 63 -6.27 5.74 7.79
N ILE A 64 -5.68 4.79 8.52
CA ILE A 64 -4.24 4.59 8.62
C ILE A 64 -3.85 3.44 7.71
N VAL A 65 -3.00 3.72 6.74
CA VAL A 65 -2.49 2.73 5.79
C VAL A 65 -0.97 2.66 5.92
N ALA A 66 -0.45 1.49 6.32
CA ALA A 66 0.97 1.18 6.23
C ALA A 66 1.33 0.78 4.80
N ASP A 67 2.59 0.91 4.40
CA ASP A 67 3.10 0.63 3.07
C ASP A 67 4.01 -0.61 3.12
N ASP A 68 3.63 -1.68 2.44
CA ASP A 68 4.34 -2.97 2.43
C ASP A 68 4.46 -3.66 3.81
N LEU A 69 3.54 -3.41 4.73
CA LEU A 69 3.53 -4.08 6.04
C LEU A 69 3.06 -5.53 5.89
N GLY A 70 3.93 -6.48 6.21
CA GLY A 70 3.61 -7.90 6.19
C GLY A 70 2.68 -8.31 7.34
N PHE A 71 1.98 -9.42 7.16
CA PHE A 71 1.07 -9.95 8.19
C PHE A 71 1.80 -10.28 9.50
N ASN A 72 3.03 -10.76 9.41
CA ASN A 72 3.86 -11.13 10.56
C ASN A 72 4.68 -9.97 11.15
N ASP A 73 4.50 -8.75 10.68
CA ASP A 73 5.29 -7.62 11.18
C ASP A 73 4.79 -7.07 12.51
N ILE A 74 3.53 -7.33 12.85
CA ILE A 74 2.88 -6.86 14.08
C ILE A 74 2.68 -7.98 15.09
N THR A 75 2.66 -7.62 16.38
CA THR A 75 2.55 -8.62 17.47
C THR A 75 1.11 -9.04 17.80
N PHE A 76 0.09 -8.47 17.16
CA PHE A 76 -1.31 -8.81 17.40
C PHE A 76 -1.62 -10.29 17.16
N TYR A 77 -1.08 -10.87 16.09
CA TYR A 77 -1.31 -12.27 15.72
C TYR A 77 -0.36 -13.27 16.39
N ARG A 78 0.28 -12.87 17.49
CA ARG A 78 1.27 -13.68 18.26
C ARG A 78 2.56 -14.01 17.49
N GLY A 79 2.80 -13.30 16.38
CA GLY A 79 4.06 -13.24 15.66
C GLY A 79 4.79 -11.94 15.96
N GLY A 80 5.29 -11.31 14.94
CA GLY A 80 5.97 -10.02 14.95
C GLY A 80 7.37 -10.12 14.37
N ILE A 81 7.83 -9.01 13.82
CA ILE A 81 9.19 -8.91 13.28
C ILE A 81 10.23 -9.34 14.33
N ALA A 82 11.31 -9.94 13.87
CA ALA A 82 12.37 -10.49 14.72
C ALA A 82 11.84 -11.43 15.83
N GLY A 83 10.94 -12.35 15.43
CA GLY A 83 10.33 -13.33 16.34
C GLY A 83 9.44 -12.71 17.43
N GLY A 84 8.86 -11.54 17.19
CA GLY A 84 7.98 -10.84 18.12
C GLY A 84 8.71 -10.01 19.17
N SER A 85 10.01 -9.81 19.01
CA SER A 85 10.82 -9.03 19.96
C SER A 85 10.61 -7.51 19.84
N VAL A 86 9.85 -7.06 18.84
CA VAL A 86 9.48 -5.66 18.63
C VAL A 86 7.97 -5.48 18.81
N PRO A 87 7.52 -5.06 20.00
CA PRO A 87 6.09 -4.88 20.29
C PRO A 87 5.47 -3.78 19.44
N THR A 88 4.19 -4.00 19.06
CA THR A 88 3.36 -3.01 18.35
C THR A 88 2.10 -2.67 19.15
N PRO A 89 2.23 -2.10 20.37
CA PRO A 89 1.10 -1.91 21.28
C PRO A 89 0.05 -0.95 20.76
N SER A 90 0.45 0.09 20.00
CA SER A 90 -0.48 1.09 19.46
C SER A 90 -1.34 0.50 18.35
N ILE A 91 -0.73 -0.23 17.40
CA ILE A 91 -1.45 -0.94 16.35
C ILE A 91 -2.37 -2.01 16.98
N ASN A 92 -1.85 -2.78 17.93
CA ASN A 92 -2.62 -3.82 18.63
C ASN A 92 -3.83 -3.25 19.39
N SER A 93 -3.73 -2.02 19.92
CA SER A 93 -4.83 -1.38 20.65
C SER A 93 -6.04 -1.12 19.75
N ILE A 94 -5.84 -0.80 18.46
CA ILE A 94 -6.94 -0.59 17.52
C ILE A 94 -7.79 -1.86 17.40
N ALA A 95 -7.13 -3.02 17.28
CA ALA A 95 -7.81 -4.32 17.24
C ALA A 95 -8.45 -4.71 18.59
N ASN A 96 -7.71 -4.55 19.69
CA ASN A 96 -8.14 -4.96 21.02
C ASN A 96 -9.31 -4.10 21.55
N GLU A 97 -9.35 -2.82 21.21
CA GLU A 97 -10.40 -1.87 21.61
C GLU A 97 -11.51 -1.73 20.57
N GLY A 98 -11.43 -2.51 19.50
CA GLY A 98 -12.34 -2.48 18.38
C GLY A 98 -12.68 -3.87 17.85
N LEU A 99 -12.69 -3.97 16.53
CA LEU A 99 -13.01 -5.16 15.75
C LEU A 99 -11.81 -5.52 14.86
N HIS A 100 -11.35 -6.77 14.93
CA HIS A 100 -10.41 -7.30 13.97
C HIS A 100 -11.09 -8.26 13.00
N PHE A 101 -10.69 -8.19 11.74
CA PHE A 101 -11.15 -9.10 10.69
C PHE A 101 -10.08 -10.15 10.48
N THR A 102 -10.44 -11.43 10.68
CA THR A 102 -9.48 -12.53 10.54
C THR A 102 -9.08 -12.80 9.10
N ASN A 103 -9.91 -12.36 8.14
CA ASN A 103 -9.73 -12.52 6.71
C ASN A 103 -9.84 -11.15 6.02
N GLY A 104 -8.86 -10.28 6.28
CA GLY A 104 -8.74 -8.94 5.69
C GLY A 104 -7.88 -8.97 4.43
N TYR A 105 -8.41 -8.48 3.30
CA TYR A 105 -7.73 -8.52 2.01
C TYR A 105 -7.50 -7.12 1.44
N THR A 106 -6.38 -6.96 0.79
CA THR A 106 -6.04 -5.74 0.05
C THR A 106 -6.79 -5.65 -1.27
N GLY A 107 -6.84 -4.46 -1.85
CA GLY A 107 -7.47 -4.23 -3.17
C GLY A 107 -6.69 -4.82 -4.34
N ASN A 108 -5.37 -5.00 -4.16
CA ASN A 108 -4.45 -5.62 -5.13
C ASN A 108 -3.19 -6.09 -4.40
N GLY A 109 -2.35 -6.89 -5.04
CA GLY A 109 -1.02 -7.29 -4.55
C GLY A 109 0.05 -6.20 -4.67
N THR A 110 -0.30 -5.01 -5.20
CA THR A 110 0.61 -3.86 -5.36
C THR A 110 -0.06 -2.56 -4.91
N CYS A 111 0.78 -1.58 -4.50
CA CYS A 111 0.37 -0.36 -3.80
C CYS A 111 -0.70 0.45 -4.56
N ALA A 112 -0.40 0.94 -5.77
CA ALA A 112 -1.24 1.91 -6.45
C ALA A 112 -2.64 1.36 -6.79
N PRO A 113 -2.79 0.17 -7.42
CA PRO A 113 -4.11 -0.42 -7.64
C PRO A 113 -4.88 -0.67 -6.34
N SER A 114 -4.18 -1.10 -5.27
CA SER A 114 -4.80 -1.31 -3.97
C SER A 114 -5.34 -0.02 -3.35
N ARG A 115 -4.60 1.08 -3.46
CA ARG A 115 -5.03 2.42 -3.00
C ARG A 115 -6.20 2.97 -3.82
N ALA A 116 -6.22 2.72 -5.15
CA ALA A 116 -7.35 3.05 -6.00
C ALA A 116 -8.62 2.32 -5.55
N ALA A 117 -8.54 1.01 -5.30
CA ALA A 117 -9.66 0.22 -4.81
C ALA A 117 -10.17 0.70 -3.43
N LEU A 118 -9.26 1.05 -2.53
CA LEU A 118 -9.57 1.54 -1.18
C LEU A 118 -10.33 2.87 -1.22
N LEU A 119 -9.89 3.82 -2.05
CA LEU A 119 -10.51 5.16 -2.10
C LEU A 119 -11.78 5.23 -2.96
N THR A 120 -12.00 4.29 -3.88
CA THR A 120 -13.18 4.28 -4.77
C THR A 120 -14.26 3.28 -4.37
N GLY A 121 -13.93 2.28 -3.54
CA GLY A 121 -14.85 1.18 -3.21
C GLY A 121 -15.11 0.22 -4.38
N ARG A 122 -14.27 0.25 -5.41
CA ARG A 122 -14.38 -0.53 -6.65
C ARG A 122 -13.13 -1.40 -6.82
N PHE A 123 -13.28 -2.58 -7.40
CA PHE A 123 -12.09 -3.33 -7.80
C PHE A 123 -11.21 -2.46 -8.71
N ALA A 124 -9.91 -2.43 -8.46
CA ALA A 124 -8.98 -1.60 -9.23
C ALA A 124 -9.10 -1.83 -10.75
N THR A 125 -9.28 -3.09 -11.14
CA THR A 125 -9.50 -3.50 -12.54
C THR A 125 -10.83 -3.01 -13.13
N ARG A 126 -11.87 -2.78 -12.31
CA ARG A 126 -13.12 -2.17 -12.79
C ARG A 126 -12.91 -0.72 -13.26
N VAL A 127 -11.95 -0.06 -12.66
CA VAL A 127 -11.52 1.31 -13.03
C VAL A 127 -10.50 1.28 -14.18
N GLY A 128 -9.95 0.10 -14.49
CA GLY A 128 -8.80 -0.06 -15.41
C GLY A 128 -7.45 0.25 -14.76
N PHE A 129 -7.41 0.56 -13.47
CA PHE A 129 -6.18 0.83 -12.72
C PHE A 129 -5.54 -0.50 -12.29
N GLU A 130 -5.01 -1.24 -13.26
CA GLU A 130 -4.55 -2.62 -13.05
C GLU A 130 -3.08 -2.70 -12.68
N PHE A 131 -2.26 -1.83 -13.25
CA PHE A 131 -0.82 -1.81 -13.06
C PHE A 131 -0.38 -0.62 -12.20
N THR A 132 0.73 -0.80 -11.49
CA THR A 132 1.37 0.31 -10.79
C THR A 132 2.01 1.27 -11.80
N PRO A 133 1.75 2.59 -11.75
CA PRO A 133 2.43 3.55 -12.59
C PRO A 133 3.94 3.41 -12.49
N ALA A 134 4.60 3.17 -13.62
CA ALA A 134 6.04 2.95 -13.69
C ALA A 134 6.63 3.67 -14.90
N THR A 135 7.89 4.11 -14.80
CA THR A 135 8.59 4.63 -15.97
C THR A 135 9.19 3.47 -16.78
N PRO A 136 9.38 3.63 -18.10
CA PRO A 136 10.07 2.62 -18.91
C PRO A 136 11.45 2.25 -18.38
N GLU A 137 12.19 3.21 -17.78
CA GLU A 137 13.50 2.97 -17.18
C GLU A 137 13.40 2.07 -15.93
N PHE A 138 12.39 2.27 -15.09
CA PHE A 138 12.11 1.37 -13.97
C PHE A 138 11.82 -0.04 -14.50
N ALA A 139 10.88 -0.15 -15.43
CA ALA A 139 10.46 -1.42 -15.99
C ALA A 139 11.64 -2.18 -16.65
N GLN A 140 12.48 -1.48 -17.41
CA GLN A 140 13.67 -2.06 -18.06
C GLN A 140 14.68 -2.59 -17.03
N LEU A 141 14.93 -1.86 -15.93
CA LEU A 141 15.85 -2.30 -14.88
C LEU A 141 15.33 -3.51 -14.13
N VAL A 142 14.04 -3.47 -13.76
CA VAL A 142 13.43 -4.47 -12.87
C VAL A 142 13.11 -5.76 -13.60
N ALA A 143 12.57 -5.67 -14.80
CA ALA A 143 12.12 -6.83 -15.56
C ALA A 143 13.25 -7.56 -16.31
N GLY A 144 14.36 -6.87 -16.63
CA GLY A 144 15.42 -7.48 -17.45
C GLY A 144 14.87 -8.03 -18.76
N GLU A 145 14.94 -9.36 -18.95
CA GLU A 145 14.42 -10.04 -20.14
C GLU A 145 12.88 -10.00 -20.27
N GLY A 146 12.17 -9.78 -19.16
CA GLY A 146 10.72 -9.64 -19.15
C GLY A 146 10.21 -8.23 -19.49
N TYR A 147 11.09 -7.30 -19.90
CA TYR A 147 10.70 -5.97 -20.34
C TYR A 147 10.08 -5.99 -21.73
N ILE A 148 8.89 -5.39 -21.88
CA ILE A 148 8.13 -5.36 -23.13
C ILE A 148 8.38 -4.02 -23.84
N ALA A 149 9.46 -3.97 -24.64
CA ALA A 149 9.94 -2.75 -25.28
C ALA A 149 8.94 -2.18 -26.32
N GLU A 150 8.15 -3.01 -26.98
CA GLU A 150 7.10 -2.60 -27.91
C GLU A 150 6.00 -1.78 -27.24
N ASN A 151 5.64 -2.10 -26.02
CA ASN A 151 4.63 -1.38 -25.25
C ASN A 151 5.14 -0.02 -24.73
N ALA A 152 6.45 0.17 -24.66
CA ALA A 152 7.06 1.43 -24.25
C ALA A 152 7.03 2.51 -25.35
N VAL A 153 6.78 2.15 -26.62
CA VAL A 153 6.78 3.11 -27.76
C VAL A 153 5.64 4.12 -27.63
N ASP A 154 4.45 3.64 -27.27
CA ASP A 154 3.24 4.46 -27.11
C ASP A 154 2.79 4.52 -25.63
N TYR A 155 3.73 4.29 -24.69
CA TYR A 155 3.42 4.34 -23.26
C TYR A 155 3.10 5.78 -22.84
N PRO A 156 2.01 6.01 -22.07
CA PRO A 156 1.65 7.35 -21.66
C PRO A 156 2.75 8.03 -20.82
N PRO A 157 2.92 9.35 -20.93
CA PRO A 157 3.82 10.08 -20.06
C PRO A 157 3.39 9.99 -18.60
N SER A 158 4.31 10.18 -17.66
CA SER A 158 4.08 9.95 -16.24
C SER A 158 2.96 10.80 -15.63
N ASP A 159 2.65 11.95 -16.21
CA ASP A 159 1.55 12.83 -15.81
C ASP A 159 0.17 12.39 -16.34
N GLU A 160 0.11 11.35 -17.18
CA GLU A 160 -1.12 10.71 -17.62
C GLU A 160 -1.37 9.37 -16.90
N LEU A 161 -0.44 8.92 -16.05
CA LEU A 161 -0.55 7.67 -15.29
C LEU A 161 -1.15 7.93 -13.91
N GLY A 162 -2.42 7.58 -13.71
CA GLY A 162 -3.06 7.77 -12.42
C GLY A 162 -4.55 7.45 -12.40
N LEU A 163 -5.19 7.70 -11.26
CA LEU A 163 -6.62 7.51 -11.09
C LEU A 163 -7.36 8.59 -11.88
N PRO A 164 -8.24 8.21 -12.83
CA PRO A 164 -8.99 9.19 -13.61
C PRO A 164 -9.87 10.07 -12.71
N GLY A 165 -9.90 11.38 -12.96
CA GLY A 165 -10.78 12.33 -12.28
C GLY A 165 -12.28 12.10 -12.52
N SER A 166 -12.67 11.11 -13.32
CA SER A 166 -14.06 10.65 -13.48
C SER A 166 -14.49 9.63 -12.42
N GLU A 167 -13.54 9.07 -11.67
CA GLU A 167 -13.86 8.22 -10.53
C GLU A 167 -14.29 9.06 -9.32
N LEU A 168 -15.19 8.51 -8.50
CA LEU A 168 -15.58 9.14 -7.24
C LEU A 168 -14.76 8.54 -6.12
N THR A 169 -14.10 9.40 -5.38
CA THR A 169 -13.28 9.03 -4.23
C THR A 169 -14.03 9.21 -2.91
N LEU A 170 -13.52 8.59 -1.86
CA LEU A 170 -14.10 8.69 -0.52
C LEU A 170 -14.21 10.16 -0.01
N PRO A 171 -13.18 11.02 -0.12
CA PRO A 171 -13.30 12.41 0.32
C PRO A 171 -14.35 13.20 -0.45
N GLU A 172 -14.48 13.03 -1.79
CA GLU A 172 -15.53 13.69 -2.58
C GLU A 172 -16.94 13.32 -2.09
N MET A 173 -17.14 12.07 -1.68
CA MET A 173 -18.42 11.64 -1.15
C MET A 173 -18.68 12.16 0.26
N LEU A 174 -17.65 12.25 1.10
CA LEU A 174 -17.73 12.74 2.48
C LEU A 174 -18.02 14.25 2.54
N ASP A 175 -17.62 15.02 1.53
CA ASP A 175 -17.93 16.45 1.41
C ASP A 175 -19.45 16.72 1.49
N GLN A 176 -20.30 15.80 1.02
CA GLN A 176 -21.77 15.91 1.13
C GLN A 176 -22.27 16.03 2.58
N ARG A 177 -21.43 15.70 3.56
CA ARG A 177 -21.73 15.81 5.00
C ARG A 177 -20.83 16.82 5.71
N GLY A 178 -20.13 17.66 4.94
CA GLY A 178 -19.27 18.75 5.44
C GLY A 178 -18.02 18.25 6.15
N TYR A 179 -17.50 17.08 5.75
CA TYR A 179 -16.18 16.64 6.22
C TYR A 179 -15.10 17.53 5.64
N HIS A 180 -14.12 17.83 6.48
CA HIS A 180 -12.84 18.36 6.03
C HIS A 180 -11.87 17.20 5.83
N SER A 181 -11.47 16.97 4.59
CA SER A 181 -10.69 15.81 4.20
C SER A 181 -9.22 16.16 4.02
N VAL A 182 -8.34 15.48 4.74
CA VAL A 182 -6.89 15.73 4.69
C VAL A 182 -6.17 14.41 4.34
N ALA A 183 -5.27 14.48 3.36
CA ALA A 183 -4.37 13.37 3.03
C ALA A 183 -2.95 13.67 3.52
N LEU A 184 -2.34 12.72 4.22
CA LEU A 184 -0.96 12.77 4.70
C LEU A 184 -0.16 11.58 4.18
N GLY A 185 1.02 11.85 3.60
CA GLY A 185 1.99 10.84 3.19
C GLY A 185 1.87 10.41 1.73
N LYS A 186 1.89 9.10 1.47
CA LYS A 186 1.95 8.52 0.13
C LYS A 186 0.61 8.61 -0.59
N TRP A 187 0.63 9.19 -1.80
CA TRP A 187 -0.52 9.23 -2.69
C TRP A 187 -0.54 8.04 -3.67
N HIS A 188 0.39 7.99 -4.60
CA HIS A 188 0.60 6.94 -5.59
C HIS A 188 -0.57 6.69 -6.56
N LEU A 189 -1.42 7.69 -6.77
CA LEU A 189 -2.57 7.61 -7.69
C LEU A 189 -2.50 8.64 -8.83
N GLY A 190 -1.28 9.10 -9.15
CA GLY A 190 -1.02 10.06 -10.20
C GLY A 190 -0.70 11.46 -9.69
N GLY A 191 -0.11 12.27 -10.57
CA GLY A 191 0.29 13.65 -10.27
C GLY A 191 -0.06 14.62 -11.39
N GLY A 192 -0.69 14.12 -12.46
CA GLY A 192 -1.17 14.95 -13.54
C GLY A 192 -2.50 15.61 -13.25
N LYS A 193 -3.00 16.37 -14.22
CA LYS A 193 -4.25 17.11 -14.09
C LYS A 193 -5.44 16.21 -13.79
N GLY A 194 -6.19 16.55 -12.75
CA GLY A 194 -7.34 15.78 -12.27
C GLY A 194 -6.97 14.55 -11.43
N MET A 195 -5.67 14.36 -11.10
CA MET A 195 -5.19 13.17 -10.40
C MET A 195 -4.54 13.48 -9.05
N THR A 196 -4.26 14.75 -8.74
CA THR A 196 -3.66 15.13 -7.45
C THR A 196 -4.65 14.94 -6.30
N PRO A 197 -4.20 14.77 -5.05
CA PRO A 197 -5.10 14.62 -3.91
C PRO A 197 -6.15 15.71 -3.81
N THR A 198 -5.77 16.96 -4.03
CA THR A 198 -6.67 18.13 -3.97
C THR A 198 -7.71 18.11 -5.10
N GLU A 199 -7.35 17.62 -6.29
CA GLU A 199 -8.29 17.44 -7.40
C GLU A 199 -9.18 16.19 -7.26
N GLN A 200 -8.80 15.27 -6.35
CA GLN A 200 -9.54 14.04 -6.00
C GLN A 200 -10.30 14.17 -4.67
N GLY A 201 -10.64 15.41 -4.28
CA GLY A 201 -11.59 15.70 -3.21
C GLY A 201 -10.99 15.92 -1.83
N PHE A 202 -9.68 15.88 -1.64
CA PHE A 202 -9.08 16.30 -0.37
C PHE A 202 -8.97 17.84 -0.31
N ASP A 203 -9.37 18.42 0.81
CA ASP A 203 -9.23 19.87 1.05
C ASP A 203 -7.76 20.28 1.21
N GLU A 204 -6.95 19.39 1.82
CA GLU A 204 -5.54 19.63 2.08
C GLU A 204 -4.72 18.34 1.93
N PHE A 205 -3.50 18.50 1.45
CA PHE A 205 -2.55 17.40 1.26
C PHE A 205 -1.16 17.77 1.76
N LEU A 206 -0.51 16.88 2.47
CA LEU A 206 0.92 16.97 2.77
C LEU A 206 1.57 15.61 2.57
N GLY A 207 2.45 15.49 1.59
CA GLY A 207 3.07 14.20 1.30
C GLY A 207 3.82 14.18 -0.02
N PHE A 208 3.85 13.01 -0.63
CA PHE A 208 4.52 12.80 -1.91
C PHE A 208 3.62 12.01 -2.87
N LEU A 209 3.70 12.40 -4.16
CA LEU A 209 2.85 11.81 -5.22
C LEU A 209 3.36 10.46 -5.73
N PRO A 210 4.67 10.20 -5.84
CA PRO A 210 5.20 8.94 -6.38
C PRO A 210 5.01 7.74 -5.41
N GLY A 211 5.42 6.58 -5.87
CA GLY A 211 5.29 5.31 -5.15
C GLY A 211 6.09 5.16 -3.86
N GLY A 212 6.99 6.11 -3.56
CA GLY A 212 7.78 6.14 -2.34
C GLY A 212 8.54 7.45 -2.21
N ALA A 213 9.14 7.64 -1.05
CA ALA A 213 10.07 8.73 -0.74
C ALA A 213 11.18 8.23 0.18
N MET A 214 12.31 8.94 0.22
CA MET A 214 13.31 8.74 1.26
C MET A 214 12.73 9.19 2.60
N PHE A 215 13.11 8.50 3.67
CA PHE A 215 12.67 8.87 5.03
C PHE A 215 13.51 9.97 5.64
N MET A 216 14.76 10.10 5.18
CA MET A 216 15.70 11.15 5.56
C MET A 216 16.79 11.27 4.50
N GLU A 217 17.60 12.32 4.53
CA GLU A 217 18.82 12.43 3.71
C GLU A 217 19.75 11.25 3.99
N GLU A 218 20.23 10.55 2.96
CA GLU A 218 21.05 9.34 3.12
C GLU A 218 22.31 9.55 4.00
N GLY A 219 22.87 10.74 3.96
CA GLY A 219 24.08 11.11 4.71
C GLY A 219 23.83 11.71 6.10
N ASP A 220 22.56 11.77 6.54
CA ASP A 220 22.24 12.32 7.86
C ASP A 220 22.73 11.39 8.99
N SER A 221 23.25 11.97 10.06
CA SER A 221 23.76 11.24 11.22
C SER A 221 22.67 10.57 12.06
N GLN A 222 21.42 10.95 11.88
CA GLN A 222 20.26 10.43 12.60
C GLN A 222 19.57 9.29 11.86
N VAL A 223 20.04 8.87 10.69
CA VAL A 223 19.47 7.79 9.91
C VAL A 223 20.40 6.59 9.82
N VAL A 224 19.82 5.40 9.87
CA VAL A 224 20.49 4.13 9.58
C VAL A 224 19.91 3.55 8.31
N ASN A 225 20.76 3.34 7.31
CA ASN A 225 20.40 2.86 5.98
C ASN A 225 20.68 1.37 5.83
N SER A 226 19.80 0.63 5.16
CA SER A 226 20.07 -0.75 4.73
C SER A 226 19.68 -0.89 3.26
N LYS A 227 20.69 -1.10 2.40
CA LYS A 227 20.53 -1.25 0.95
C LYS A 227 20.48 -2.72 0.56
N GLN A 228 19.53 -3.06 -0.32
CA GLN A 228 19.38 -4.41 -0.84
C GLN A 228 20.01 -4.50 -2.25
N ASP A 229 21.35 -4.53 -2.32
CA ASP A 229 22.10 -4.47 -3.58
C ASP A 229 21.83 -5.65 -4.52
N PHE A 230 21.20 -6.72 -4.05
CA PHE A 230 20.79 -7.86 -4.86
C PHE A 230 19.52 -7.60 -5.67
N ASP A 231 18.70 -6.62 -5.28
CA ASP A 231 17.39 -6.39 -5.89
C ASP A 231 17.36 -5.13 -6.79
N PRO A 232 16.87 -5.25 -8.03
CA PRO A 232 16.83 -4.11 -8.96
C PRO A 232 15.79 -3.05 -8.58
N ILE A 233 14.71 -3.43 -7.87
CA ILE A 233 13.72 -2.45 -7.38
C ILE A 233 14.37 -1.55 -6.34
N ASP A 234 15.03 -2.12 -5.33
CA ASP A 234 15.71 -1.35 -4.29
C ASP A 234 16.78 -0.44 -4.88
N LYS A 235 17.61 -0.94 -5.82
CA LYS A 235 18.59 -0.12 -6.56
C LYS A 235 17.97 1.09 -7.25
N PHE A 236 16.82 0.88 -7.92
CA PHE A 236 16.13 1.99 -8.60
C PHE A 236 15.61 3.02 -7.60
N LEU A 237 15.01 2.56 -6.50
CA LEU A 237 14.45 3.43 -5.48
C LEU A 237 15.52 4.30 -4.83
N TRP A 238 16.66 3.73 -4.41
CA TRP A 238 17.79 4.49 -3.86
C TRP A 238 18.35 5.54 -4.84
N ALA A 239 18.36 5.23 -6.15
CA ALA A 239 18.87 6.16 -7.16
C ALA A 239 17.92 7.33 -7.44
N ASN A 240 16.62 7.15 -7.31
CA ASN A 240 15.62 8.07 -7.86
C ASN A 240 14.74 8.76 -6.81
N LEU A 241 14.45 8.13 -5.66
CA LEU A 241 13.62 8.73 -4.64
C LEU A 241 14.31 9.91 -3.94
N LYS A 242 13.50 10.84 -3.45
CA LYS A 242 13.97 12.05 -2.76
C LYS A 242 13.36 12.13 -1.36
N TYR A 243 14.10 12.71 -0.43
CA TYR A 243 13.59 13.13 0.88
C TYR A 243 12.86 14.44 0.70
N ALA A 244 11.58 14.34 0.38
CA ALA A 244 10.75 15.50 0.05
C ALA A 244 9.27 15.21 0.26
N VAL A 245 8.55 16.26 0.64
CA VAL A 245 7.09 16.37 0.64
C VAL A 245 6.67 17.64 -0.11
N ARG A 246 5.38 17.74 -0.43
CA ARG A 246 4.74 19.00 -0.86
C ARG A 246 3.51 19.24 -0.03
N PHE A 247 3.15 20.50 0.14
CA PHE A 247 1.88 20.90 0.75
C PHE A 247 0.94 21.40 -0.36
N ASN A 248 -0.19 20.71 -0.50
CA ASN A 248 -1.14 20.91 -1.62
C ASN A 248 -0.40 20.84 -2.98
N ASP A 249 -0.65 21.80 -3.85
CA ASP A 249 -0.01 21.90 -5.17
C ASP A 249 1.28 22.73 -5.16
N GLY A 250 1.84 22.99 -3.97
CA GLY A 250 3.06 23.77 -3.81
C GLY A 250 4.33 23.00 -4.20
N ASP A 251 5.47 23.71 -4.17
CA ASP A 251 6.79 23.16 -4.45
C ASP A 251 7.19 22.11 -3.42
N ARG A 252 8.06 21.20 -3.82
CA ARG A 252 8.65 20.21 -2.91
C ARG A 252 9.62 20.86 -1.92
N PHE A 253 9.59 20.38 -0.69
CA PHE A 253 10.50 20.78 0.36
C PHE A 253 10.89 19.62 1.27
N LYS A 254 12.00 19.76 1.98
CA LYS A 254 12.48 18.76 2.95
C LYS A 254 11.66 18.80 4.23
N PRO A 255 11.20 17.67 4.76
CA PRO A 255 10.75 17.60 6.15
C PRO A 255 11.86 18.02 7.14
N ASP A 256 11.49 18.29 8.39
CA ASP A 256 12.44 18.67 9.45
C ASP A 256 12.89 17.52 10.35
N SER A 257 12.42 16.29 10.05
CA SER A 257 12.71 15.06 10.81
C SER A 257 12.40 13.84 9.97
N HIS A 258 12.73 12.65 10.47
CA HIS A 258 12.37 11.38 9.83
C HIS A 258 10.91 11.37 9.35
N MET A 259 10.67 10.90 8.12
CA MET A 259 9.38 11.01 7.43
C MET A 259 8.20 10.48 8.28
N THR A 260 8.40 9.35 8.96
CA THR A 260 7.35 8.74 9.81
C THR A 260 6.95 9.68 10.95
N ASP A 261 7.93 10.24 11.67
CA ASP A 261 7.69 11.16 12.78
C ASP A 261 7.14 12.49 12.30
N TYR A 262 7.61 12.96 11.14
CA TYR A 262 7.08 14.17 10.52
C TYR A 262 5.59 14.04 10.21
N LEU A 263 5.19 12.96 9.53
CA LEU A 263 3.79 12.70 9.19
C LEU A 263 2.93 12.52 10.44
N SER A 264 3.41 11.80 11.46
CA SER A 264 2.71 11.59 12.74
C SER A 264 2.44 12.93 13.44
N ARG A 265 3.45 13.79 13.53
CA ARG A 265 3.35 15.12 14.11
C ARG A 265 2.36 16.01 13.34
N GLN A 266 2.34 15.91 12.01
CA GLN A 266 1.36 16.66 11.20
C GLN A 266 -0.04 16.09 11.37
N ALA A 267 -0.22 14.78 11.51
CA ALA A 267 -1.52 14.16 11.81
C ALA A 267 -2.10 14.66 13.15
N VAL A 268 -1.26 14.75 14.18
CA VAL A 268 -1.65 15.34 15.48
C VAL A 268 -2.15 16.76 15.30
N ARG A 269 -1.44 17.61 14.53
CA ARG A 269 -1.88 18.99 14.24
C ARG A 269 -3.20 19.04 13.47
N VAL A 270 -3.37 18.19 12.47
CA VAL A 270 -4.63 18.10 11.72
C VAL A 270 -5.79 17.74 12.66
N ILE A 271 -5.62 16.79 13.57
CA ILE A 271 -6.64 16.43 14.56
C ILE A 271 -6.96 17.62 15.47
N GLU A 272 -5.95 18.30 16.00
CA GLU A 272 -6.11 19.46 16.86
C GLU A 272 -6.86 20.61 16.15
N ASP A 273 -6.44 20.96 14.93
CA ASP A 273 -7.04 22.06 14.15
C ASP A 273 -8.46 21.74 13.69
N ASN A 274 -8.82 20.45 13.56
CA ASN A 274 -10.15 20.01 13.13
C ASN A 274 -11.05 19.46 14.25
N ARG A 275 -10.67 19.56 15.52
CA ARG A 275 -11.40 18.99 16.66
C ARG A 275 -12.88 19.39 16.76
N ASN A 276 -13.26 20.51 16.19
CA ASN A 276 -14.62 21.09 16.27
C ASN A 276 -15.47 20.88 15.01
N ARG A 277 -14.98 20.20 13.97
CA ARG A 277 -15.73 19.82 12.76
C ARG A 277 -15.49 18.33 12.43
N PRO A 278 -16.39 17.66 11.70
CA PRO A 278 -16.10 16.32 11.20
C PRO A 278 -14.92 16.39 10.24
N PHE A 279 -13.99 15.43 10.35
CA PHE A 279 -12.85 15.34 9.46
C PHE A 279 -12.62 13.91 8.99
N PHE A 280 -12.07 13.79 7.79
CA PHE A 280 -11.50 12.58 7.26
C PHE A 280 -9.99 12.75 7.15
N LEU A 281 -9.22 11.94 7.86
CA LEU A 281 -7.77 11.90 7.79
C LEU A 281 -7.35 10.60 7.11
N TYR A 282 -6.82 10.69 5.89
CA TYR A 282 -6.13 9.62 5.19
C TYR A 282 -4.64 9.70 5.52
N LEU A 283 -4.18 8.89 6.47
CA LEU A 283 -2.80 8.84 6.92
C LEU A 283 -2.10 7.64 6.29
N ALA A 284 -1.48 7.88 5.14
CA ALA A 284 -0.78 6.90 4.34
C ALA A 284 0.72 6.96 4.61
N TYR A 285 1.18 6.22 5.61
CA TYR A 285 2.59 6.14 5.94
C TYR A 285 3.41 5.54 4.78
N ASN A 286 4.68 5.93 4.67
CA ASN A 286 5.66 5.29 3.79
C ASN A 286 6.29 4.05 4.47
N ALA A 287 6.22 3.95 5.80
CA ALA A 287 6.80 2.85 6.57
C ALA A 287 5.93 1.59 6.50
N PRO A 288 6.58 0.40 6.40
CA PRO A 288 8.02 0.13 6.34
C PRO A 288 8.59 -0.09 4.93
N HIS A 289 8.02 0.50 3.87
CA HIS A 289 8.48 0.39 2.47
C HIS A 289 9.95 0.78 2.30
N THR A 290 10.65 0.18 1.32
CA THR A 290 12.01 0.61 0.94
C THR A 290 12.01 2.00 0.27
N PRO A 291 13.14 2.74 0.34
CA PRO A 291 14.45 2.43 0.92
C PRO A 291 14.41 2.22 2.44
N LEU A 292 15.09 1.18 2.92
CA LEU A 292 15.12 0.93 4.37
C LEU A 292 15.98 1.97 5.07
N GLN A 293 15.32 2.90 5.72
CA GLN A 293 15.92 4.00 6.48
C GLN A 293 15.23 4.11 7.84
N ALA A 294 15.91 3.72 8.89
CA ALA A 294 15.40 3.81 10.26
C ALA A 294 15.94 5.05 10.97
N GLU A 295 15.15 5.63 11.86
CA GLU A 295 15.67 6.58 12.83
C GLU A 295 16.69 5.90 13.73
N LYS A 296 17.80 6.60 13.99
CA LYS A 296 18.94 6.03 14.71
C LYS A 296 18.58 5.56 16.12
N ASP A 297 17.78 6.31 16.84
CA ASP A 297 17.38 5.97 18.21
C ASP A 297 16.52 4.71 18.26
N ASP A 298 15.64 4.52 17.26
CA ASP A 298 14.85 3.29 17.13
C ASP A 298 15.74 2.09 16.79
N TYR A 299 16.70 2.27 15.88
CA TYR A 299 17.66 1.23 15.53
C TYR A 299 18.54 0.85 16.73
N ASP A 300 19.10 1.83 17.46
CA ASP A 300 19.97 1.59 18.60
C ASP A 300 19.25 0.88 19.75
N ALA A 301 17.97 1.16 19.95
CA ALA A 301 17.15 0.47 20.95
C ALA A 301 16.98 -1.05 20.68
N LEU A 302 17.16 -1.49 19.43
CA LEU A 302 16.99 -2.88 19.00
C LEU A 302 18.31 -3.64 18.86
N HIS A 303 19.32 -3.32 19.68
CA HIS A 303 20.66 -3.91 19.64
C HIS A 303 20.72 -5.45 19.81
N HIS A 304 19.63 -6.06 20.30
CA HIS A 304 19.49 -7.51 20.42
C HIS A 304 19.23 -8.21 19.06
N ILE A 305 18.81 -7.48 18.03
CA ILE A 305 18.65 -8.00 16.67
C ILE A 305 20.01 -7.89 15.96
N ALA A 306 20.58 -9.04 15.62
CA ALA A 306 21.95 -9.12 15.08
C ALA A 306 22.03 -8.77 13.59
N ASP A 307 21.03 -9.20 12.80
CA ASP A 307 20.97 -8.92 11.36
C ASP A 307 20.67 -7.43 11.12
N HIS A 308 21.48 -6.79 10.29
CA HIS A 308 21.39 -5.35 10.04
C HIS A 308 20.10 -4.97 9.31
N THR A 309 19.72 -5.74 8.31
CA THR A 309 18.51 -5.48 7.51
C THR A 309 17.26 -5.68 8.33
N GLU A 310 17.18 -6.80 9.07
CA GLU A 310 16.06 -7.08 9.96
C GLU A 310 15.95 -6.03 11.07
N ARG A 311 17.08 -5.62 11.66
CA ARG A 311 17.10 -4.58 12.68
C ARG A 311 16.66 -3.22 12.16
N THR A 312 17.07 -2.84 10.93
CA THR A 312 16.65 -1.59 10.29
C THR A 312 15.14 -1.61 10.01
N TYR A 313 14.65 -2.69 9.41
CA TYR A 313 13.23 -2.88 9.13
C TYR A 313 12.38 -2.88 10.43
N ALA A 314 12.83 -3.59 11.45
CA ALA A 314 12.19 -3.64 12.76
C ALA A 314 12.13 -2.27 13.45
N ALA A 315 13.17 -1.45 13.28
CA ALA A 315 13.22 -0.08 13.79
C ALA A 315 12.20 0.83 13.07
N MET A 316 11.99 0.62 11.75
CA MET A 316 10.94 1.34 11.01
C MET A 316 9.53 0.95 11.50
N ILE A 317 9.28 -0.33 11.80
CA ILE A 317 8.03 -0.81 12.42
C ILE A 317 7.82 -0.15 13.79
N ARG A 318 8.87 -0.08 14.61
CA ARG A 318 8.81 0.56 15.93
C ARG A 318 8.45 2.05 15.82
N GLY A 319 9.05 2.78 14.87
CA GLY A 319 8.71 4.17 14.58
C GLY A 319 7.27 4.35 14.11
N LEU A 320 6.79 3.44 13.25
CA LEU A 320 5.41 3.43 12.79
C LEU A 320 4.41 3.25 13.95
N ASP A 321 4.63 2.25 14.82
CA ASP A 321 3.76 2.00 15.97
C ASP A 321 3.75 3.18 16.95
N ARG A 322 4.91 3.81 17.21
CA ARG A 322 5.03 5.04 18.01
C ARG A 322 4.17 6.15 17.41
N GLY A 323 4.32 6.43 16.11
CA GLY A 323 3.57 7.48 15.43
C GLY A 323 2.06 7.25 15.43
N ILE A 324 1.61 6.00 15.31
CA ILE A 324 0.19 5.64 15.48
C ILE A 324 -0.26 5.91 16.92
N GLY A 325 0.59 5.63 17.92
CA GLY A 325 0.33 5.95 19.32
C GLY A 325 0.10 7.45 19.55
N ASP A 326 0.91 8.31 18.91
CA ASP A 326 0.75 9.77 18.99
C ASP A 326 -0.61 10.23 18.40
N VAL A 327 -1.02 9.62 17.28
CA VAL A 327 -2.33 9.91 16.63
C VAL A 327 -3.49 9.49 17.53
N LEU A 328 -3.45 8.28 18.12
CA LEU A 328 -4.48 7.81 19.05
C LEU A 328 -4.51 8.66 20.32
N GLY A 329 -3.35 9.02 20.86
CA GLY A 329 -3.22 9.93 22.01
C GLY A 329 -3.78 11.33 21.74
N ALA A 330 -3.63 11.86 20.53
CA ALA A 330 -4.24 13.13 20.14
C ALA A 330 -5.77 13.05 20.12
N LEU A 331 -6.35 11.98 19.60
CA LEU A 331 -7.80 11.73 19.64
C LEU A 331 -8.31 11.67 21.08
N GLU A 332 -7.59 10.98 21.96
CA GLU A 332 -7.96 10.87 23.38
C GLU A 332 -7.88 12.22 24.10
N SER A 333 -6.76 12.93 23.97
CA SER A 333 -6.52 14.20 24.67
C SER A 333 -7.51 15.30 24.29
N HIS A 334 -8.08 15.23 23.08
CA HIS A 334 -9.13 16.14 22.61
C HIS A 334 -10.56 15.63 22.82
N GLY A 335 -10.75 14.47 23.48
CA GLY A 335 -12.05 13.87 23.73
C GLY A 335 -12.79 13.41 22.48
N LEU A 336 -12.04 13.04 21.41
CA LEU A 336 -12.58 12.65 20.13
C LEU A 336 -12.69 11.13 19.94
N SER A 337 -12.03 10.34 20.80
CA SER A 337 -11.89 8.89 20.63
C SER A 337 -13.21 8.17 20.44
N ASP A 338 -14.23 8.50 21.27
CA ASP A 338 -15.52 7.81 21.22
C ASP A 338 -16.25 8.01 19.89
N ASN A 339 -16.14 9.21 19.31
CA ASN A 339 -16.80 9.57 18.04
C ASN A 339 -15.83 9.64 16.85
N THR A 340 -14.86 8.73 16.83
CA THR A 340 -13.92 8.57 15.72
C THR A 340 -13.86 7.11 15.27
N VAL A 341 -14.07 6.89 13.99
CA VAL A 341 -13.80 5.61 13.32
C VAL A 341 -12.32 5.58 12.94
N VAL A 342 -11.54 4.72 13.58
CA VAL A 342 -10.14 4.49 13.23
C VAL A 342 -10.06 3.16 12.47
N ILE A 343 -9.55 3.19 11.25
CA ILE A 343 -9.32 2.01 10.41
C ILE A 343 -7.81 1.86 10.21
N PHE A 344 -7.28 0.66 10.43
CA PHE A 344 -5.87 0.33 10.19
C PHE A 344 -5.75 -0.84 9.22
N THR A 345 -4.89 -0.71 8.22
CA THR A 345 -4.54 -1.77 7.27
C THR A 345 -3.16 -1.52 6.63
N SER A 346 -2.68 -2.47 5.80
CA SER A 346 -1.55 -2.29 4.88
C SER A 346 -2.05 -2.33 3.45
N ASP A 347 -1.43 -1.60 2.53
CA ASP A 347 -1.88 -1.56 1.13
C ASP A 347 -1.62 -2.86 0.35
N ASN A 348 -0.63 -3.65 0.75
CA ASN A 348 -0.34 -5.01 0.29
C ASN A 348 0.50 -5.74 1.34
N GLY A 349 0.82 -7.01 1.11
CA GLY A 349 1.72 -7.76 1.97
C GLY A 349 3.17 -7.30 1.89
N GLY A 350 4.01 -7.76 2.80
CA GLY A 350 5.43 -7.44 2.87
C GLY A 350 6.18 -7.86 1.60
N ALA A 351 7.20 -7.09 1.23
CA ALA A 351 7.89 -7.21 -0.04
C ALA A 351 9.06 -8.21 0.01
N GLY A 352 9.12 -9.15 -0.94
CA GLY A 352 10.20 -10.14 -1.03
C GLY A 352 11.57 -9.54 -1.33
N TYR A 353 11.61 -8.38 -1.99
CA TYR A 353 12.86 -7.68 -2.31
C TYR A 353 13.56 -7.03 -1.09
N VAL A 354 12.95 -7.06 0.08
CA VAL A 354 13.61 -6.70 1.34
C VAL A 354 14.60 -7.78 1.81
N GLY A 355 14.47 -9.04 1.31
CA GLY A 355 15.34 -10.16 1.67
C GLY A 355 15.03 -10.81 3.03
N LEU A 356 13.90 -10.46 3.67
CA LEU A 356 13.45 -11.00 4.95
C LEU A 356 12.34 -12.04 4.72
N PRO A 357 12.59 -13.35 4.94
CA PRO A 357 11.68 -14.41 4.54
C PRO A 357 10.43 -14.55 5.42
N ASP A 358 10.37 -13.86 6.56
CA ASP A 358 9.37 -14.08 7.59
C ASP A 358 8.26 -13.03 7.64
N LEU A 359 8.32 -11.97 6.79
CA LEU A 359 7.42 -10.82 6.84
C LEU A 359 5.93 -11.20 6.74
N ASN A 360 5.61 -12.19 5.93
CA ASN A 360 4.23 -12.59 5.65
C ASN A 360 3.81 -13.90 6.35
N LYS A 361 4.67 -14.50 7.19
CA LYS A 361 4.31 -15.75 7.88
C LYS A 361 2.97 -15.63 8.64
N PRO A 362 2.18 -16.69 8.69
CA PRO A 362 2.42 -18.06 8.18
C PRO A 362 2.12 -18.22 6.67
N TYR A 363 1.70 -17.15 6.01
CA TYR A 363 1.26 -17.16 4.62
C TYR A 363 2.43 -17.19 3.64
N ARG A 364 2.24 -17.87 2.50
CA ARG A 364 3.20 -17.86 1.39
C ARG A 364 2.90 -16.71 0.43
N GLY A 365 3.92 -16.33 -0.33
CA GLY A 365 3.85 -15.21 -1.27
C GLY A 365 4.27 -13.89 -0.62
N TRP A 366 4.34 -12.88 -1.47
CA TRP A 366 4.84 -11.54 -1.18
C TRP A 366 3.96 -10.51 -1.87
N LYS A 367 4.16 -9.23 -1.57
CA LYS A 367 3.78 -8.13 -2.47
C LYS A 367 3.97 -8.57 -3.92
N ILE A 368 3.10 -8.16 -4.83
CA ILE A 368 3.03 -8.57 -6.25
C ILE A 368 2.20 -9.85 -6.45
N THR A 369 2.30 -10.83 -5.57
CA THR A 369 1.53 -12.09 -5.71
C THR A 369 0.13 -11.97 -5.14
N PHE A 370 -0.80 -12.83 -5.59
CA PHE A 370 -2.13 -12.98 -4.99
C PHE A 370 -2.24 -14.21 -4.07
N PHE A 371 -1.13 -14.83 -3.70
CA PHE A 371 -1.09 -15.72 -2.56
C PHE A 371 -1.38 -14.95 -1.28
N GLU A 372 -1.78 -15.64 -0.22
CA GLU A 372 -2.20 -14.98 1.03
C GLU A 372 -1.16 -13.99 1.54
N GLY A 373 0.14 -14.30 1.46
CA GLY A 373 1.20 -13.38 1.88
C GLY A 373 1.30 -12.08 1.08
N GLY A 374 0.69 -12.01 -0.10
CA GLY A 374 0.67 -10.78 -0.91
C GLY A 374 -0.56 -9.91 -0.70
N ILE A 375 -1.69 -10.49 -0.28
CA ILE A 375 -2.98 -9.79 -0.21
C ILE A 375 -3.71 -9.91 1.14
N HIS A 376 -3.33 -10.83 2.02
CA HIS A 376 -3.92 -10.96 3.35
C HIS A 376 -3.14 -10.09 4.34
N THR A 377 -3.76 -9.01 4.80
CA THR A 377 -3.12 -7.99 5.65
C THR A 377 -3.94 -7.72 6.91
N PRO A 378 -3.34 -7.10 7.94
CA PRO A 378 -4.09 -6.62 9.08
C PRO A 378 -5.24 -5.70 8.64
N TYR A 379 -6.41 -5.91 9.21
CA TYR A 379 -7.60 -5.09 8.95
C TYR A 379 -8.36 -4.90 10.26
N PHE A 380 -8.31 -3.70 10.82
CA PHE A 380 -8.89 -3.36 12.13
C PHE A 380 -9.78 -2.14 12.02
N ILE A 381 -10.89 -2.14 12.76
CA ILE A 381 -11.77 -0.97 12.91
C ILE A 381 -12.05 -0.74 14.39
N ARG A 382 -11.73 0.46 14.90
CA ARG A 382 -12.07 0.91 16.24
C ARG A 382 -13.07 2.07 16.15
N TRP A 383 -14.19 1.94 16.85
CA TRP A 383 -15.19 3.00 17.00
C TRP A 383 -15.91 2.80 18.33
N PRO A 384 -15.37 3.31 19.47
CA PRO A 384 -15.85 2.98 20.80
C PRO A 384 -17.34 3.25 21.03
N ALA A 385 -17.90 4.31 20.43
CA ALA A 385 -19.35 4.61 20.54
C ALA A 385 -20.25 3.54 19.91
N LYS A 386 -19.75 2.65 19.03
CA LYS A 386 -20.56 1.70 18.24
C LYS A 386 -20.03 0.28 18.25
N ILE A 387 -18.74 0.07 18.41
CA ILE A 387 -18.07 -1.22 18.31
C ILE A 387 -17.59 -1.64 19.72
N PRO A 388 -18.09 -2.73 20.28
CA PRO A 388 -17.53 -3.30 21.52
C PRO A 388 -16.08 -3.72 21.34
N ALA A 389 -15.26 -3.50 22.37
CA ALA A 389 -13.87 -3.93 22.39
C ALA A 389 -13.72 -5.45 22.26
N GLY A 390 -12.65 -5.90 21.59
CA GLY A 390 -12.30 -7.30 21.41
C GLY A 390 -13.20 -8.08 20.46
N GLY A 391 -13.91 -7.37 19.56
CA GLY A 391 -14.72 -8.01 18.52
C GLY A 391 -13.86 -8.72 17.46
N GLN A 392 -14.43 -9.78 16.88
CA GLN A 392 -13.83 -10.55 15.78
C GLN A 392 -14.90 -10.82 14.71
N TYR A 393 -14.50 -10.78 13.43
CA TYR A 393 -15.36 -11.17 12.31
C TYR A 393 -14.57 -12.03 11.32
N ASP A 394 -15.10 -13.20 10.96
CA ASP A 394 -14.37 -14.25 10.25
C ASP A 394 -14.64 -14.31 8.73
N SER A 395 -15.64 -13.60 8.22
CA SER A 395 -15.84 -13.58 6.76
C SER A 395 -14.83 -12.69 6.05
N ALA A 396 -14.53 -13.03 4.80
CA ALA A 396 -13.62 -12.26 3.97
C ALA A 396 -14.14 -10.83 3.72
N VAL A 397 -13.30 -9.86 4.05
CA VAL A 397 -13.50 -8.42 3.77
C VAL A 397 -12.32 -7.91 2.97
N ALA A 398 -12.49 -6.82 2.23
CA ALA A 398 -11.43 -6.28 1.38
C ALA A 398 -11.40 -4.75 1.43
N HIS A 399 -10.35 -4.15 0.91
CA HIS A 399 -10.17 -2.69 0.88
C HIS A 399 -11.33 -1.94 0.22
N VAL A 400 -11.99 -2.52 -0.77
CA VAL A 400 -13.20 -1.94 -1.39
C VAL A 400 -14.31 -1.68 -0.37
N ASP A 401 -14.32 -2.39 0.75
CA ASP A 401 -15.32 -2.25 1.82
C ASP A 401 -15.11 -1.01 2.68
N ILE A 402 -13.88 -0.48 2.72
CA ILE A 402 -13.55 0.72 3.50
C ILE A 402 -14.40 1.90 3.04
N PHE A 403 -14.52 2.10 1.74
CA PHE A 403 -15.36 3.15 1.14
C PHE A 403 -16.81 3.06 1.63
N SER A 404 -17.44 1.90 1.46
CA SER A 404 -18.85 1.70 1.83
C SER A 404 -19.07 1.78 3.35
N THR A 405 -18.13 1.28 4.14
CA THR A 405 -18.18 1.32 5.61
C THR A 405 -18.03 2.74 6.12
N ALA A 406 -17.07 3.51 5.59
CA ALA A 406 -16.84 4.90 5.96
C ALA A 406 -18.03 5.79 5.58
N LEU A 407 -18.59 5.63 4.39
CA LEU A 407 -19.80 6.36 3.97
C LEU A 407 -20.99 6.05 4.86
N ALA A 408 -21.21 4.77 5.19
CA ALA A 408 -22.28 4.38 6.10
C ALA A 408 -22.11 4.98 7.49
N ALA A 409 -20.87 5.00 8.04
CA ALA A 409 -20.57 5.63 9.31
C ALA A 409 -20.85 7.15 9.29
N ALA A 410 -20.56 7.81 8.17
CA ALA A 410 -20.84 9.23 7.95
C ALA A 410 -22.32 9.53 7.64
N GLY A 411 -23.15 8.53 7.38
CA GLY A 411 -24.54 8.68 6.95
C GLY A 411 -24.67 9.21 5.52
N VAL A 412 -23.70 8.87 4.65
CA VAL A 412 -23.69 9.18 3.20
C VAL A 412 -24.18 7.95 2.43
N LYS A 413 -25.02 8.14 1.45
CA LYS A 413 -25.49 7.06 0.58
C LYS A 413 -24.45 6.73 -0.50
N LEU A 414 -24.36 5.45 -0.87
CA LEU A 414 -23.54 5.03 -2.00
C LEU A 414 -24.01 5.69 -3.31
N PRO A 415 -23.11 6.03 -4.23
CA PRO A 415 -23.46 6.54 -5.55
C PRO A 415 -24.30 5.48 -6.31
N GLN A 416 -25.25 5.96 -7.12
CA GLN A 416 -26.19 5.09 -7.86
C GLN A 416 -25.86 5.03 -9.36
N ASP A 417 -24.90 5.82 -9.82
CA ASP A 417 -24.51 5.95 -11.23
C ASP A 417 -23.41 4.96 -11.64
N ARG A 418 -22.87 4.23 -10.68
CA ARG A 418 -21.76 3.29 -10.88
C ARG A 418 -21.83 2.09 -9.94
N ILE A 419 -21.15 1.00 -10.30
CA ILE A 419 -21.05 -0.19 -9.46
C ILE A 419 -20.01 0.08 -8.37
N ILE A 420 -20.41 -0.09 -7.12
CA ILE A 420 -19.52 -0.17 -5.96
C ILE A 420 -19.41 -1.64 -5.57
N ASP A 421 -18.19 -2.18 -5.53
CA ASP A 421 -17.93 -3.59 -5.21
C ASP A 421 -17.88 -3.83 -3.68
N GLY A 422 -17.60 -2.77 -2.92
CA GLY A 422 -17.54 -2.81 -1.46
C GLY A 422 -18.90 -2.76 -0.79
N VAL A 423 -18.98 -3.32 0.42
CA VAL A 423 -20.16 -3.31 1.30
C VAL A 423 -19.82 -2.69 2.65
N ASN A 424 -20.85 -2.26 3.40
CA ASN A 424 -20.65 -1.85 4.80
C ASN A 424 -20.45 -3.10 5.67
N VAL A 425 -19.21 -3.39 6.07
CA VAL A 425 -18.87 -4.59 6.85
C VAL A 425 -19.46 -4.56 8.26
N LEU A 426 -19.71 -3.40 8.84
CA LEU A 426 -20.28 -3.27 10.19
C LEU A 426 -21.74 -3.75 10.25
N GLU A 427 -22.48 -3.74 9.14
CA GLU A 427 -23.82 -4.32 9.07
C GLU A 427 -23.83 -5.84 9.31
N TYR A 428 -22.73 -6.51 9.06
CA TYR A 428 -22.55 -7.95 9.29
C TYR A 428 -21.85 -8.22 10.62
N ALA A 429 -20.74 -7.55 10.85
CA ALA A 429 -19.87 -7.83 11.99
C ALA A 429 -20.47 -7.47 13.35
N LEU A 430 -21.43 -6.54 13.40
CA LEU A 430 -22.07 -6.11 14.65
C LEU A 430 -23.39 -6.85 14.98
N GLN A 431 -23.82 -7.78 14.13
CA GLN A 431 -25.00 -8.60 14.41
C GLN A 431 -24.66 -9.75 15.38
N ASN A 432 -25.69 -10.26 16.08
CA ASN A 432 -25.53 -11.44 16.93
C ASN A 432 -26.74 -12.39 16.73
N PRO A 433 -26.57 -13.59 16.12
CA PRO A 433 -25.30 -14.08 15.58
C PRO A 433 -24.84 -13.31 14.34
N GLN A 434 -23.54 -13.26 14.11
CA GLN A 434 -22.94 -12.64 12.93
C GLN A 434 -23.27 -13.45 11.68
N PRO A 435 -23.93 -12.86 10.65
CA PRO A 435 -24.16 -13.56 9.40
C PRO A 435 -22.87 -13.64 8.58
N PRO A 436 -22.69 -14.71 7.78
CA PRO A 436 -21.59 -14.76 6.83
C PRO A 436 -21.78 -13.71 5.73
N LEU A 437 -20.68 -13.09 5.31
CA LEU A 437 -20.63 -12.26 4.12
C LEU A 437 -20.18 -13.12 2.94
N SER A 438 -21.17 -13.64 2.18
CA SER A 438 -20.92 -14.49 1.03
C SER A 438 -20.98 -13.66 -0.26
N ARG A 439 -19.80 -13.36 -0.81
CA ARG A 439 -19.63 -12.69 -2.10
C ARG A 439 -18.26 -13.05 -2.68
N PRO A 440 -18.05 -13.00 -4.01
CA PRO A 440 -16.73 -13.17 -4.58
C PRO A 440 -15.91 -11.90 -4.40
N LEU A 441 -14.62 -12.09 -4.09
CA LEU A 441 -13.57 -11.08 -4.21
C LEU A 441 -12.73 -11.40 -5.43
N PHE A 442 -12.24 -10.38 -6.13
CA PHE A 442 -11.57 -10.54 -7.42
C PHE A 442 -10.29 -9.71 -7.50
N TRP A 443 -9.23 -10.30 -8.04
CA TRP A 443 -7.94 -9.66 -8.34
C TRP A 443 -7.46 -10.06 -9.73
N ARG A 444 -6.82 -9.13 -10.44
CA ARG A 444 -6.18 -9.37 -11.73
C ARG A 444 -4.93 -8.49 -11.89
N THR A 445 -3.90 -9.04 -12.52
CA THR A 445 -2.79 -8.32 -13.11
C THR A 445 -2.33 -9.06 -14.37
N GLY A 446 -2.62 -8.50 -15.55
CA GLY A 446 -2.43 -9.20 -16.82
C GLY A 446 -3.18 -10.52 -16.90
N GLY A 447 -2.48 -11.58 -17.24
CA GLY A 447 -3.04 -12.94 -17.28
C GLY A 447 -3.10 -13.67 -15.93
N TYR A 448 -2.73 -13.03 -14.83
CA TYR A 448 -2.85 -13.60 -13.48
C TYR A 448 -4.16 -13.11 -12.83
N LYS A 449 -5.11 -14.04 -12.65
CA LYS A 449 -6.48 -13.77 -12.21
C LYS A 449 -6.84 -14.62 -11.01
N VAL A 450 -7.53 -14.03 -10.04
CA VAL A 450 -7.89 -14.71 -8.78
C VAL A 450 -9.33 -14.38 -8.38
N VAL A 451 -10.05 -15.40 -7.90
CA VAL A 451 -11.33 -15.25 -7.22
C VAL A 451 -11.31 -15.99 -5.90
N LEU A 452 -11.79 -15.33 -4.86
CA LEU A 452 -12.03 -15.89 -3.53
C LEU A 452 -13.52 -15.82 -3.21
N GLN A 453 -14.13 -16.98 -2.92
CA GLN A 453 -15.53 -17.06 -2.52
C GLN A 453 -15.77 -18.17 -1.49
N ASP A 454 -16.37 -17.83 -0.36
CA ASP A 454 -16.73 -18.77 0.71
C ASP A 454 -15.55 -19.65 1.19
N GLY A 455 -14.37 -19.03 1.32
CA GLY A 455 -13.14 -19.68 1.73
C GLY A 455 -12.47 -20.54 0.64
N TRP A 456 -13.00 -20.58 -0.57
CA TRP A 456 -12.35 -21.21 -1.71
C TRP A 456 -11.69 -20.18 -2.61
N LYS A 457 -10.41 -20.38 -2.91
CA LYS A 457 -9.60 -19.49 -3.72
C LYS A 457 -9.11 -20.21 -4.98
N LEU A 458 -9.47 -19.66 -6.14
CA LEU A 458 -8.98 -20.09 -7.45
C LEU A 458 -8.03 -19.03 -7.98
N GLN A 459 -6.85 -19.46 -8.40
CA GLN A 459 -5.87 -18.62 -9.09
C GLN A 459 -5.60 -19.23 -10.47
N LEU A 460 -5.60 -18.41 -11.51
CA LEU A 460 -5.28 -18.77 -12.89
C LEU A 460 -4.14 -17.89 -13.38
N GLN A 461 -3.15 -18.51 -14.01
CA GLN A 461 -2.06 -17.83 -14.70
C GLN A 461 -2.09 -18.23 -16.17
N GLU A 462 -2.62 -17.36 -17.03
CA GLU A 462 -2.84 -17.69 -18.45
C GLU A 462 -1.54 -17.81 -19.24
N GLN A 463 -0.49 -17.03 -18.90
CA GLN A 463 0.78 -17.01 -19.62
C GLN A 463 1.53 -18.36 -19.58
N ASN A 464 1.35 -19.16 -18.55
CA ASN A 464 2.04 -20.45 -18.38
C ASN A 464 1.10 -21.62 -18.06
N ASP A 465 -0.21 -21.43 -18.28
CA ASP A 465 -1.29 -22.42 -18.07
C ASP A 465 -1.28 -23.04 -16.67
N LYS A 466 -0.98 -22.24 -15.63
CA LYS A 466 -1.02 -22.70 -14.24
C LYS A 466 -2.38 -22.45 -13.61
N THR A 467 -2.80 -23.39 -12.78
CA THR A 467 -4.03 -23.32 -12.00
C THR A 467 -3.76 -23.77 -10.57
N TRP A 468 -4.18 -22.96 -9.61
CA TRP A 468 -4.19 -23.32 -8.19
C TRP A 468 -5.61 -23.23 -7.65
N LEU A 469 -6.00 -24.18 -6.82
CA LEU A 469 -7.25 -24.21 -6.10
C LEU A 469 -6.97 -24.51 -4.63
N PHE A 470 -7.40 -23.63 -3.74
CA PHE A 470 -7.21 -23.79 -2.30
C PHE A 470 -8.55 -23.75 -1.57
N ASN A 471 -8.64 -24.49 -0.47
CA ASN A 471 -9.70 -24.35 0.53
C ASN A 471 -9.11 -23.72 1.78
N LEU A 472 -9.18 -22.40 1.89
CA LEU A 472 -8.58 -21.64 2.99
C LEU A 472 -9.18 -21.96 4.36
N ASN A 473 -10.40 -22.54 4.42
CA ASN A 473 -10.98 -23.01 5.67
C ASN A 473 -10.24 -24.24 6.25
N GLN A 474 -9.49 -24.98 5.41
CA GLN A 474 -8.74 -26.18 5.79
C GLN A 474 -7.22 -25.97 5.66
N ASP A 475 -6.83 -25.18 4.69
CA ASP A 475 -5.44 -24.85 4.37
C ASP A 475 -5.30 -23.32 4.19
N PRO A 476 -5.32 -22.55 5.28
CA PRO A 476 -5.24 -21.08 5.21
C PRO A 476 -3.87 -20.57 4.72
N THR A 477 -2.88 -21.46 4.60
CA THR A 477 -1.52 -21.12 4.17
C THR A 477 -1.20 -21.58 2.74
N GLU A 478 -2.19 -22.07 2.00
CA GLU A 478 -2.09 -22.45 0.58
C GLU A 478 -1.00 -23.47 0.25
N GLN A 479 -0.84 -24.50 1.12
CA GLN A 479 0.20 -25.51 0.95
C GLN A 479 -0.19 -26.63 -0.01
N VAL A 480 -1.50 -26.89 -0.20
CA VAL A 480 -2.00 -28.02 -0.99
C VAL A 480 -2.84 -27.53 -2.15
N ASN A 481 -2.29 -27.60 -3.36
CA ASN A 481 -3.05 -27.29 -4.58
C ASN A 481 -4.04 -28.42 -4.92
N LEU A 482 -5.33 -28.12 -4.82
CA LEU A 482 -6.43 -29.07 -5.05
C LEU A 482 -6.90 -29.10 -6.51
N SER A 483 -6.30 -28.33 -7.42
CA SER A 483 -6.78 -28.18 -8.81
C SER A 483 -6.70 -29.47 -9.63
N LEU A 484 -5.84 -30.42 -9.24
CA LEU A 484 -5.66 -31.71 -9.94
C LEU A 484 -6.54 -32.83 -9.40
N GLY A 485 -7.25 -32.60 -8.28
CA GLY A 485 -8.11 -33.62 -7.66
C GLY A 485 -9.47 -33.71 -8.36
N GLU A 486 -9.85 -34.91 -8.81
CA GLU A 486 -11.16 -35.13 -9.46
C GLU A 486 -12.34 -34.76 -8.57
N GLU A 487 -12.22 -34.97 -7.25
CA GLU A 487 -13.25 -34.61 -6.27
C GLU A 487 -13.55 -33.12 -6.21
N HIS A 488 -12.62 -32.27 -6.60
CA HIS A 488 -12.76 -30.81 -6.60
C HIS A 488 -13.15 -30.23 -7.97
N SER A 489 -13.29 -31.06 -9.01
CA SER A 489 -13.58 -30.65 -10.40
C SER A 489 -14.84 -29.77 -10.52
N LYS A 490 -15.89 -30.08 -9.76
CA LYS A 490 -17.12 -29.29 -9.73
C LYS A 490 -16.89 -27.89 -9.12
N LYS A 491 -16.15 -27.81 -8.00
CA LYS A 491 -15.82 -26.55 -7.34
C LYS A 491 -14.95 -25.69 -8.26
N LEU A 492 -13.89 -26.27 -8.85
CA LEU A 492 -13.03 -25.61 -9.82
C LEU A 492 -13.83 -25.01 -10.99
N LYS A 493 -14.74 -25.81 -11.58
CA LYS A 493 -15.59 -25.34 -12.69
C LYS A 493 -16.49 -24.16 -12.26
N THR A 494 -17.09 -24.21 -11.07
CA THR A 494 -17.93 -23.14 -10.55
C THR A 494 -17.15 -21.86 -10.35
N LEU A 495 -16.01 -21.92 -9.64
CA LEU A 495 -15.17 -20.75 -9.39
C LEU A 495 -14.59 -20.16 -10.67
N ARG A 496 -14.23 -21.01 -11.64
CA ARG A 496 -13.76 -20.56 -12.96
C ARG A 496 -14.85 -19.77 -13.71
N ALA A 497 -16.10 -20.22 -13.62
CA ALA A 497 -17.22 -19.48 -14.20
C ALA A 497 -17.44 -18.13 -13.50
N THR A 498 -17.42 -18.09 -12.17
CA THR A 498 -17.49 -16.83 -11.39
C THR A 498 -16.34 -15.89 -11.74
N LEU A 499 -15.11 -16.42 -11.86
CA LEU A 499 -13.92 -15.63 -12.19
C LEU A 499 -14.08 -14.95 -13.55
N TYR A 500 -14.47 -15.71 -14.61
CA TYR A 500 -14.64 -15.15 -15.95
C TYR A 500 -15.86 -14.22 -16.06
N GLU A 501 -16.91 -14.46 -15.27
CA GLU A 501 -18.06 -13.54 -15.19
C GLU A 501 -17.62 -12.18 -14.62
N LEU A 502 -16.83 -12.18 -13.53
CA LEU A 502 -16.28 -10.95 -12.96
C LEU A 502 -15.29 -10.29 -13.91
N ASP A 503 -14.37 -11.06 -14.48
CA ASP A 503 -13.36 -10.57 -15.42
C ASP A 503 -13.99 -9.84 -16.61
N SER A 504 -15.10 -10.38 -17.14
CA SER A 504 -15.84 -9.74 -18.25
C SER A 504 -16.49 -8.39 -17.91
N GLN A 505 -16.58 -8.06 -16.63
CA GLN A 505 -17.12 -6.78 -16.14
C GLN A 505 -16.02 -5.75 -15.86
N MET A 506 -14.76 -6.16 -15.92
CA MET A 506 -13.62 -5.27 -15.66
C MET A 506 -13.28 -4.47 -16.93
N ALA A 507 -12.74 -3.29 -16.72
CA ALA A 507 -12.26 -2.45 -17.82
C ALA A 507 -10.94 -2.99 -18.39
N GLU A 508 -10.63 -2.56 -19.62
CA GLU A 508 -9.27 -2.67 -20.15
C GLU A 508 -8.32 -1.82 -19.29
N PRO A 509 -7.05 -2.22 -19.15
CA PRO A 509 -6.05 -1.44 -18.42
C PRO A 509 -5.91 -0.02 -18.98
N LEU A 510 -5.76 0.97 -18.11
CA LEU A 510 -5.58 2.38 -18.49
C LEU A 510 -4.29 2.63 -19.28
N TRP A 511 -3.31 1.76 -19.11
CA TRP A 511 -2.04 1.73 -19.88
C TRP A 511 -1.57 0.29 -20.05
N PRO A 512 -0.76 0.00 -21.06
CA PRO A 512 -0.25 -1.34 -21.29
C PRO A 512 0.77 -1.76 -20.22
N THR A 513 0.93 -3.07 -20.01
CA THR A 513 2.00 -3.62 -19.17
C THR A 513 3.38 -3.38 -19.81
N LEU A 514 4.37 -3.01 -19.00
CA LEU A 514 5.78 -2.92 -19.42
C LEU A 514 6.61 -4.12 -18.94
N ILE A 515 6.06 -4.91 -18.03
CA ILE A 515 6.76 -6.00 -17.34
C ILE A 515 5.95 -7.29 -17.47
N GLU A 516 6.60 -8.37 -17.89
CA GLU A 516 6.16 -9.74 -17.67
C GLU A 516 7.35 -10.58 -17.18
N SER A 517 7.47 -10.72 -15.87
CA SER A 517 8.63 -11.36 -15.24
C SER A 517 8.22 -12.45 -14.24
N PRO A 518 8.97 -13.56 -14.15
CA PRO A 518 8.70 -14.58 -13.15
C PRO A 518 9.09 -14.09 -11.75
N ILE A 519 8.19 -14.26 -10.79
CA ILE A 519 8.39 -13.98 -9.36
C ILE A 519 8.30 -15.29 -8.60
N ALA A 520 9.31 -15.59 -7.78
CA ALA A 520 9.29 -16.74 -6.87
C ALA A 520 8.24 -16.53 -5.77
N VAL A 521 7.42 -17.57 -5.52
CA VAL A 521 6.35 -17.49 -4.52
C VAL A 521 6.88 -17.62 -3.10
N ASP A 522 7.82 -18.55 -2.88
CA ASP A 522 8.24 -18.96 -1.54
C ASP A 522 9.65 -18.49 -1.15
N TYR A 523 10.36 -17.81 -2.06
CA TYR A 523 11.76 -17.42 -1.85
C TYR A 523 12.01 -15.98 -2.22
N THR A 524 12.88 -15.32 -1.46
CA THR A 524 13.44 -14.02 -1.85
C THR A 524 14.49 -14.21 -2.94
N ILE A 525 14.71 -13.20 -3.77
CA ILE A 525 15.58 -13.32 -4.96
C ILE A 525 17.05 -13.67 -4.60
N ASP A 526 17.50 -13.25 -3.42
CA ASP A 526 18.84 -13.55 -2.89
C ASP A 526 18.98 -14.97 -2.33
N LYS A 527 17.87 -15.70 -2.19
CA LYS A 527 17.81 -17.05 -1.58
C LYS A 527 17.11 -18.08 -2.47
N LEU A 528 17.15 -17.87 -3.78
CA LEU A 528 16.56 -18.84 -4.72
C LEU A 528 17.32 -20.19 -4.64
N PRO A 529 16.61 -21.32 -4.56
CA PRO A 529 17.25 -22.65 -4.54
C PRO A 529 17.71 -23.07 -5.94
N ASP A 530 18.70 -23.96 -6.00
CA ASP A 530 19.15 -24.59 -7.26
C ASP A 530 18.13 -25.59 -7.85
N THR A 531 17.11 -25.95 -7.08
CA THR A 531 16.02 -26.84 -7.51
C THR A 531 14.85 -26.05 -8.06
N ALA A 532 13.94 -26.72 -8.79
CA ALA A 532 12.71 -26.09 -9.28
C ALA A 532 11.86 -25.53 -8.12
N TYR A 533 11.35 -24.33 -8.28
CA TYR A 533 10.49 -23.64 -7.32
C TYR A 533 9.27 -23.05 -8.03
N GLU A 534 8.26 -22.69 -7.25
CA GLU A 534 7.02 -22.14 -7.79
C GLU A 534 7.17 -20.66 -8.13
N THR A 535 6.65 -20.29 -9.30
CA THR A 535 6.66 -18.90 -9.77
C THR A 535 5.30 -18.50 -10.29
N ILE A 536 4.99 -17.21 -10.17
CA ILE A 536 3.95 -16.53 -10.96
C ILE A 536 4.62 -15.67 -12.03
N ILE A 537 3.88 -15.27 -13.05
CA ILE A 537 4.30 -14.20 -13.97
C ILE A 537 3.65 -12.91 -13.48
N TRP A 538 4.48 -11.95 -13.10
CA TRP A 538 4.05 -10.61 -12.76
C TRP A 538 3.92 -9.76 -14.00
N SER A 539 2.75 -9.17 -14.19
CA SER A 539 2.50 -8.16 -15.23
C SER A 539 2.34 -6.79 -14.58
N ASN A 540 3.10 -5.79 -15.06
CA ASN A 540 3.00 -4.40 -14.57
C ASN A 540 3.36 -3.37 -15.64
#